data_8d9e3ce011a4122974f5fa80d731989b
#
_entry.id   8d9e3ce011a4122974f5fa80d731989b
#
_cell.length_a   1.000
_cell.length_b   1.000
_cell.length_c   1.000
_cell.angle_alpha   90.00
_cell.angle_beta   90.00
_cell.angle_gamma   90.00
#
_symmetry.space_group_name_H-M   'P 1'
#
loop_
_entity.id
_entity.type
_entity.pdbx_description
1 polymer ?
#
loop_
_entity_poly.entity_id
_entity_poly.type
_entity_poly.pdbx_seq_one_letter_code
_entity_poly.pdbx_strand_id
1 'polypeptide(L)'
;MAKIPEKMRWIYDLLLTAAILAMATVLCTLLRRIDDGSGYVNLIFVLAVATISRWTEGYFWGIFSAVSGVLFVNYVFTYPYWEFNFTITGYPFTFLAMLTVSMMISAMNTQIKKQERLRIETEKEAVRANLLRAMSHDIRTPLTSIVGNTAAILENEDSFSPEQKRRLLEDVN
;
A
#
# COMPACT_ATOMS: atom_id res chain seq x y z
N MET A 1 -13.71 0.95 -4.56
CA MET A 1 -12.72 0.93 -5.66
C MET A 1 -12.82 -0.41 -6.35
N ALA A 2 -13.14 -0.43 -7.64
CA ALA A 2 -13.27 -1.66 -8.42
C ALA A 2 -11.92 -2.41 -8.46
N LYS A 3 -11.93 -3.68 -8.11
CA LYS A 3 -10.76 -4.57 -8.20
C LYS A 3 -10.42 -4.75 -9.67
N ILE A 4 -9.38 -4.07 -10.15
CA ILE A 4 -8.85 -4.27 -11.50
C ILE A 4 -8.44 -5.75 -11.61
N PRO A 5 -8.85 -6.49 -12.65
CA PRO A 5 -8.48 -7.89 -12.83
C PRO A 5 -6.95 -8.03 -12.93
N GLU A 6 -6.39 -9.07 -12.32
CA GLU A 6 -4.94 -9.29 -12.20
C GLU A 6 -4.18 -9.15 -13.53
N LYS A 7 -4.74 -9.64 -14.63
CA LYS A 7 -4.16 -9.50 -15.96
C LYS A 7 -4.03 -8.05 -16.44
N MET A 8 -5.03 -7.23 -16.13
CA MET A 8 -5.04 -5.81 -16.53
C MET A 8 -4.05 -5.01 -15.69
N ARG A 9 -3.84 -5.39 -14.44
CA ARG A 9 -2.87 -4.80 -13.53
C ARG A 9 -1.44 -5.07 -13.98
N TRP A 10 -1.14 -6.27 -14.44
CA TRP A 10 0.17 -6.65 -14.95
C TRP A 10 0.58 -5.83 -16.18
N ILE A 11 -0.38 -5.61 -17.11
CA ILE A 11 -0.18 -4.74 -18.27
C ILE A 11 0.05 -3.29 -17.85
N TYR A 12 -0.71 -2.80 -16.87
CA TYR A 12 -0.54 -1.46 -16.33
C TYR A 12 0.86 -1.26 -15.72
N ASP A 13 1.33 -2.19 -14.90
CA ASP A 13 2.64 -2.14 -14.27
C ASP A 13 3.78 -2.20 -15.32
N LEU A 14 3.61 -2.98 -16.38
CA LEU A 14 4.55 -3.04 -17.50
C LEU A 14 4.60 -1.70 -18.26
N LEU A 15 3.46 -1.14 -18.61
CA LEU A 15 3.37 0.14 -19.31
C LEU A 15 3.93 1.29 -18.46
N LEU A 16 3.63 1.30 -17.18
CA LEU A 16 4.15 2.27 -16.23
C LEU A 16 5.68 2.20 -16.14
N THR A 17 6.22 0.99 -16.02
CA THR A 17 7.66 0.75 -15.98
C THR A 17 8.33 1.24 -17.27
N ALA A 18 7.79 0.89 -18.41
CA ALA A 18 8.30 1.33 -19.71
C ALA A 18 8.23 2.86 -19.89
N ALA A 19 7.14 3.48 -19.47
CA ALA A 19 6.96 4.94 -19.55
C ALA A 19 7.96 5.69 -18.67
N ILE A 20 8.19 5.25 -17.42
CA ILE A 20 9.13 5.90 -16.51
C ILE A 20 10.57 5.72 -17.02
N LEU A 21 10.96 4.54 -17.49
CA LEU A 21 12.30 4.31 -18.08
C LEU A 21 12.50 5.13 -19.36
N ALA A 22 11.48 5.23 -20.21
CA ALA A 22 11.53 6.09 -21.39
C ALA A 22 11.70 7.55 -21.03
N MET A 23 10.96 8.05 -20.03
CA MET A 23 11.08 9.42 -19.53
C MET A 23 12.47 9.70 -18.95
N ALA A 24 13.02 8.76 -18.16
CA ALA A 24 14.38 8.87 -17.64
C ALA A 24 15.41 8.94 -18.77
N THR A 25 15.25 8.14 -19.82
CA THR A 25 16.11 8.15 -21.02
C THR A 25 16.05 9.49 -21.74
N VAL A 26 14.85 10.00 -22.00
CA VAL A 26 14.67 11.31 -22.65
C VAL A 26 15.32 12.41 -21.82
N LEU A 27 15.12 12.39 -20.49
CA LEU A 27 15.73 13.37 -19.60
C LEU A 27 17.28 13.29 -19.66
N CYS A 28 17.85 12.10 -19.58
CA CYS A 28 19.30 11.92 -19.71
C CYS A 28 19.85 12.38 -21.07
N THR A 29 19.15 12.10 -22.16
CA THR A 29 19.59 12.55 -23.50
C THR A 29 19.51 14.06 -23.68
N LEU A 30 18.52 14.71 -23.06
CA LEU A 30 18.42 16.17 -23.04
C LEU A 30 19.54 16.82 -22.21
N LEU A 31 19.79 16.28 -21.01
CA LEU A 31 20.87 16.79 -20.16
C LEU A 31 22.26 16.61 -20.79
N ARG A 32 22.47 15.52 -21.51
CA ARG A 32 23.72 15.28 -22.23
C ARG A 32 24.02 16.33 -23.31
N ARG A 33 23.00 17.03 -23.83
CA ARG A 33 23.21 18.16 -24.74
C ARG A 33 23.74 19.43 -24.05
N ILE A 34 23.61 19.49 -22.74
CA ILE A 34 23.97 20.66 -21.92
C ILE A 34 25.30 20.43 -21.21
N ASP A 35 25.52 19.19 -20.75
CA ASP A 35 26.72 18.82 -20.00
C ASP A 35 27.17 17.40 -20.38
N ASP A 36 28.41 17.25 -20.79
CA ASP A 36 29.01 15.96 -21.16
C ASP A 36 29.33 15.05 -19.95
N GLY A 37 28.99 15.48 -18.72
CA GLY A 37 29.17 14.70 -17.50
C GLY A 37 28.24 13.48 -17.45
N SER A 38 28.79 12.28 -17.28
CA SER A 38 28.00 11.04 -17.19
C SER A 38 27.46 10.72 -15.79
N GLY A 39 27.83 11.52 -14.77
CA GLY A 39 27.50 11.22 -13.35
C GLY A 39 26.02 11.26 -13.02
N TYR A 40 25.23 12.12 -13.66
CA TYR A 40 23.80 12.28 -13.40
C TYR A 40 22.95 11.10 -13.96
N VAL A 41 23.45 10.37 -14.97
CA VAL A 41 22.72 9.26 -15.59
C VAL A 41 22.37 8.20 -14.56
N ASN A 42 23.33 7.76 -13.77
CA ASN A 42 23.14 6.75 -12.75
C ASN A 42 22.12 7.21 -11.68
N LEU A 43 22.17 8.48 -11.27
CA LEU A 43 21.24 9.05 -10.28
C LEU A 43 19.81 9.09 -10.80
N ILE A 44 19.61 9.52 -12.04
CA ILE A 44 18.29 9.58 -12.69
C ILE A 44 17.67 8.18 -12.79
N PHE A 45 18.47 7.17 -13.20
CA PHE A 45 17.96 5.80 -13.30
C PHE A 45 17.68 5.16 -11.93
N VAL A 46 18.49 5.43 -10.90
CA VAL A 46 18.18 4.99 -9.52
C VAL A 46 16.85 5.61 -9.05
N LEU A 47 16.64 6.89 -9.33
CA LEU A 47 15.39 7.58 -8.97
C LEU A 47 14.18 7.04 -9.76
N ALA A 48 14.36 6.72 -11.04
CA ALA A 48 13.34 6.09 -11.86
C ALA A 48 12.94 4.70 -11.29
N VAL A 49 13.92 3.86 -10.94
CA VAL A 49 13.67 2.54 -10.32
C VAL A 49 12.98 2.68 -8.96
N ALA A 50 13.39 3.65 -8.14
CA ALA A 50 12.72 3.94 -6.87
C ALA A 50 11.24 4.33 -7.08
N THR A 51 10.97 5.15 -8.08
CA THR A 51 9.61 5.58 -8.44
C THR A 51 8.77 4.40 -8.95
N ILE A 52 9.32 3.55 -9.81
CA ILE A 52 8.65 2.33 -10.28
C ILE A 52 8.31 1.44 -9.08
N SER A 53 9.27 1.14 -8.21
CA SER A 53 9.06 0.32 -7.01
C SER A 53 8.00 0.91 -6.06
N ARG A 54 7.85 2.22 -6.03
CA ARG A 54 6.83 2.89 -5.20
C ARG A 54 5.41 2.66 -5.73
N TRP A 55 5.25 2.65 -7.05
CA TRP A 55 3.93 2.62 -7.70
C TRP A 55 3.49 1.22 -8.13
N THR A 56 4.43 0.30 -8.39
CA THR A 56 4.16 -1.11 -8.71
C THR A 56 4.04 -1.97 -7.44
N GLU A 57 3.38 -3.12 -7.53
CA GLU A 57 3.23 -4.05 -6.40
C GLU A 57 4.14 -5.28 -6.55
N GLY A 58 4.80 -5.63 -5.43
CA GLY A 58 5.64 -6.81 -5.30
C GLY A 58 7.11 -6.58 -5.65
N TYR A 59 7.93 -7.56 -5.30
CA TYR A 59 9.38 -7.54 -5.53
C TYR A 59 9.74 -7.69 -7.01
N PHE A 60 8.91 -8.38 -7.79
CA PHE A 60 9.21 -8.71 -9.18
C PHE A 60 9.47 -7.46 -10.02
N TRP A 61 8.57 -6.49 -10.00
CA TRP A 61 8.68 -5.27 -10.79
C TRP A 61 9.85 -4.39 -10.36
N GLY A 62 10.16 -4.35 -9.07
CA GLY A 62 11.31 -3.64 -8.55
C GLY A 62 12.64 -4.24 -9.04
N ILE A 63 12.79 -5.56 -8.95
CA ILE A 63 13.98 -6.26 -9.45
C ILE A 63 14.08 -6.15 -10.97
N PHE A 64 12.98 -6.37 -11.69
CA PHE A 64 12.93 -6.26 -13.14
C PHE A 64 13.33 -4.86 -13.63
N SER A 65 12.80 -3.79 -13.00
CA SER A 65 13.16 -2.42 -13.35
C SER A 65 14.61 -2.09 -13.01
N ALA A 66 15.15 -2.62 -11.91
CA ALA A 66 16.55 -2.44 -11.54
C ALA A 66 17.49 -3.08 -12.56
N VAL A 67 17.26 -4.34 -12.90
CA VAL A 67 18.06 -5.06 -13.89
C VAL A 67 17.95 -4.39 -15.27
N SER A 68 16.72 -4.07 -15.70
CA SER A 68 16.49 -3.40 -16.99
C SER A 68 17.14 -2.02 -17.05
N GLY A 69 17.05 -1.24 -15.97
CA GLY A 69 17.65 0.09 -15.87
C GLY A 69 19.18 0.02 -15.98
N VAL A 70 19.79 -0.92 -15.29
CA VAL A 70 21.25 -1.13 -15.33
C VAL A 70 21.71 -1.55 -16.72
N LEU A 71 21.04 -2.54 -17.35
CA LEU A 71 21.37 -2.97 -18.71
C LEU A 71 21.20 -1.83 -19.70
N PHE A 72 20.16 -1.02 -19.55
CA PHE A 72 19.87 0.10 -20.41
C PHE A 72 20.93 1.21 -20.29
N VAL A 73 21.35 1.55 -19.09
CA VAL A 73 22.43 2.52 -18.84
C VAL A 73 23.73 2.04 -19.47
N ASN A 74 24.07 0.76 -19.31
CA ASN A 74 25.27 0.20 -19.90
C ASN A 74 25.24 0.27 -21.44
N TYR A 75 24.12 -0.09 -22.06
CA TYR A 75 23.99 -0.15 -23.51
C TYR A 75 23.94 1.23 -24.18
N VAL A 76 23.20 2.20 -23.59
CA VAL A 76 22.91 3.50 -24.22
C VAL A 76 23.87 4.59 -23.80
N PHE A 77 24.30 4.60 -22.53
CA PHE A 77 25.04 5.73 -21.94
C PHE A 77 26.49 5.45 -21.63
N THR A 78 26.96 4.19 -21.79
CA THR A 78 28.34 3.80 -21.52
C THR A 78 29.15 3.70 -22.82
N TYR A 79 30.37 4.18 -22.83
CA TYR A 79 31.27 4.03 -23.99
C TYR A 79 31.86 2.61 -24.07
N PRO A 80 31.96 1.95 -25.24
CA PRO A 80 31.40 2.35 -26.53
C PRO A 80 29.89 2.22 -26.58
N TYR A 81 29.21 3.25 -27.13
CA TYR A 81 27.77 3.31 -27.18
C TYR A 81 27.22 2.22 -28.09
N TRP A 82 26.06 1.66 -27.72
CA TRP A 82 25.34 0.59 -28.44
C TRP A 82 26.03 -0.78 -28.39
N GLU A 83 26.99 -0.94 -27.46
CA GLU A 83 27.64 -2.21 -27.16
C GLU A 83 27.66 -2.46 -25.66
N PHE A 84 27.56 -3.75 -25.26
CA PHE A 84 27.73 -4.12 -23.86
C PHE A 84 29.21 -4.16 -23.53
N ASN A 85 29.68 -3.27 -22.68
CA ASN A 85 31.07 -3.23 -22.27
C ASN A 85 31.19 -3.54 -20.77
N PHE A 86 31.78 -4.68 -20.46
CA PHE A 86 32.08 -5.12 -19.10
C PHE A 86 33.60 -5.07 -18.79
N THR A 87 34.40 -4.61 -19.73
CA THR A 87 35.87 -4.74 -19.68
C THR A 87 36.55 -3.51 -19.08
N ILE A 88 35.90 -2.36 -19.01
CA ILE A 88 36.50 -1.12 -18.50
C ILE A 88 36.53 -1.18 -16.96
N THR A 89 37.73 -1.06 -16.40
CA THR A 89 38.00 -1.04 -14.96
C THR A 89 37.14 0.05 -14.27
N GLY A 90 36.18 -0.37 -13.42
CA GLY A 90 35.25 0.51 -12.70
C GLY A 90 33.79 0.36 -13.09
N TYR A 91 33.42 0.01 -14.30
CA TYR A 91 32.03 -0.22 -14.70
C TYR A 91 31.36 -1.40 -13.98
N PRO A 92 32.00 -2.56 -13.78
CA PRO A 92 31.40 -3.64 -13.02
C PRO A 92 31.04 -3.23 -11.59
N PHE A 93 31.85 -2.32 -11.01
CA PHE A 93 31.63 -1.85 -9.65
C PHE A 93 30.44 -0.88 -9.56
N THR A 94 30.34 0.08 -10.49
CA THR A 94 29.18 0.99 -10.57
C THR A 94 27.89 0.22 -10.90
N PHE A 95 27.98 -0.79 -11.74
CA PHE A 95 26.89 -1.67 -12.07
C PHE A 95 26.39 -2.45 -10.84
N LEU A 96 27.29 -3.07 -10.10
CA LEU A 96 26.97 -3.78 -8.86
C LEU A 96 26.37 -2.85 -7.82
N ALA A 97 26.95 -1.66 -7.63
CA ALA A 97 26.46 -0.67 -6.70
C ALA A 97 25.03 -0.21 -7.05
N MET A 98 24.77 0.12 -8.32
CA MET A 98 23.47 0.54 -8.80
C MET A 98 22.43 -0.57 -8.61
N LEU A 99 22.75 -1.81 -8.93
CA LEU A 99 21.88 -2.96 -8.75
C LEU A 99 21.56 -3.21 -7.26
N THR A 100 22.57 -3.13 -6.40
CA THR A 100 22.43 -3.27 -4.95
C THR A 100 21.50 -2.20 -4.37
N VAL A 101 21.75 -0.92 -4.70
CA VAL A 101 20.92 0.21 -4.25
C VAL A 101 19.48 0.06 -4.74
N SER A 102 19.29 -0.31 -6.01
CA SER A 102 17.97 -0.51 -6.60
C SER A 102 17.20 -1.66 -5.94
N MET A 103 17.87 -2.78 -5.66
CA MET A 103 17.26 -3.90 -4.91
C MET A 103 16.90 -3.50 -3.49
N MET A 104 17.77 -2.75 -2.80
CA MET A 104 17.52 -2.26 -1.45
C MET A 104 16.30 -1.35 -1.39
N ILE A 105 16.19 -0.40 -2.32
CA ILE A 105 15.03 0.50 -2.43
C ILE A 105 13.75 -0.29 -2.71
N SER A 106 13.79 -1.25 -3.61
CA SER A 106 12.66 -2.13 -3.93
C SER A 106 12.20 -2.94 -2.71
N ALA A 107 13.13 -3.52 -1.97
CA ALA A 107 12.85 -4.27 -0.75
C ALA A 107 12.21 -3.38 0.32
N MET A 108 12.77 -2.20 0.58
CA MET A 108 12.23 -1.23 1.54
C MET A 108 10.81 -0.80 1.18
N ASN A 109 10.55 -0.46 -0.08
CA ASN A 109 9.22 -0.07 -0.55
C ASN A 109 8.19 -1.18 -0.38
N THR A 110 8.58 -2.43 -0.62
CA THR A 110 7.69 -3.59 -0.41
C THR A 110 7.37 -3.79 1.08
N GLN A 111 8.35 -3.63 1.97
CA GLN A 111 8.13 -3.70 3.41
C GLN A 111 7.19 -2.59 3.90
N ILE A 112 7.41 -1.35 3.47
CA ILE A 112 6.53 -0.22 3.82
C ILE A 112 5.09 -0.49 3.40
N LYS A 113 4.86 -0.94 2.18
CA LYS A 113 3.51 -1.29 1.69
C LYS A 113 2.86 -2.41 2.51
N LYS A 114 3.63 -3.42 2.93
CA LYS A 114 3.14 -4.50 3.78
C LYS A 114 2.73 -4.00 5.17
N GLN A 115 3.55 -3.16 5.78
CA GLN A 115 3.25 -2.55 7.08
C GLN A 115 1.99 -1.67 7.01
N GLU A 116 1.84 -0.88 5.97
CA GLU A 116 0.66 -0.02 5.78
C GLU A 116 -0.63 -0.85 5.62
N ARG A 117 -0.59 -1.97 4.89
CA ARG A 117 -1.73 -2.89 4.78
C ARG A 117 -2.11 -3.49 6.13
N LEU A 118 -1.14 -3.99 6.90
CA LEU A 118 -1.38 -4.54 8.24
C LEU A 118 -1.98 -3.50 9.18
N ARG A 119 -1.48 -2.27 9.11
CA ARG A 119 -2.02 -1.16 9.91
C ARG A 119 -3.49 -0.90 9.60
N ILE A 120 -3.85 -0.82 8.31
CA ILE A 120 -5.24 -0.61 7.89
C ILE A 120 -6.15 -1.76 8.34
N GLU A 121 -5.68 -3.01 8.30
CA GLU A 121 -6.43 -4.17 8.80
C GLU A 121 -6.65 -4.08 10.30
N THR A 122 -5.61 -3.76 11.08
CA THR A 122 -5.72 -3.58 12.53
C THR A 122 -6.68 -2.45 12.92
N GLU A 123 -6.62 -1.31 12.21
CA GLU A 123 -7.54 -0.20 12.43
C GLU A 123 -9.01 -0.60 12.15
N LYS A 124 -9.26 -1.37 11.08
CA LYS A 124 -10.61 -1.89 10.78
C LYS A 124 -11.13 -2.82 11.87
N GLU A 125 -10.28 -3.71 12.38
CA GLU A 125 -10.64 -4.61 13.48
C GLU A 125 -10.94 -3.85 14.78
N ALA A 126 -10.13 -2.83 15.10
CA ALA A 126 -10.36 -1.97 16.25
C ALA A 126 -11.70 -1.20 16.16
N VAL A 127 -12.00 -0.63 14.99
CA VAL A 127 -13.29 0.04 14.74
C VAL A 127 -14.44 -0.94 14.89
N ARG A 128 -14.33 -2.14 14.34
CA ARG A 128 -15.36 -3.19 14.44
C ARG A 128 -15.59 -3.60 15.91
N ALA A 129 -14.53 -3.80 16.67
CA ALA A 129 -14.60 -4.16 18.09
C ALA A 129 -15.27 -3.04 18.92
N ASN A 130 -14.93 -1.79 18.64
CA ASN A 130 -15.54 -0.63 19.33
C ASN A 130 -17.03 -0.49 19.00
N LEU A 131 -17.42 -0.67 17.73
CA LEU A 131 -18.82 -0.68 17.30
C LEU A 131 -19.62 -1.77 18.01
N LEU A 132 -19.09 -3.01 18.06
CA LEU A 132 -19.76 -4.12 18.74
C LEU A 132 -19.92 -3.85 20.24
N ARG A 133 -18.91 -3.22 20.88
CA ARG A 133 -18.99 -2.85 22.31
C ARG A 133 -20.04 -1.78 22.56
N ALA A 134 -20.08 -0.73 21.72
CA ALA A 134 -21.08 0.33 21.80
C ALA A 134 -22.50 -0.23 21.61
N MET A 135 -22.70 -1.04 20.56
CA MET A 135 -24.00 -1.69 20.29
C MET A 135 -24.43 -2.61 21.45
N SER A 136 -23.49 -3.37 22.03
CA SER A 136 -23.79 -4.23 23.17
C SER A 136 -24.24 -3.45 24.41
N HIS A 137 -23.65 -2.28 24.64
CA HIS A 137 -24.06 -1.37 25.71
C HIS A 137 -25.45 -0.80 25.47
N ASP A 138 -25.69 -0.33 24.24
CA ASP A 138 -26.95 0.32 23.85
C ASP A 138 -28.14 -0.67 23.82
N ILE A 139 -27.88 -1.96 23.58
CA ILE A 139 -28.88 -3.02 23.65
C ILE A 139 -29.12 -3.46 25.11
N ARG A 140 -28.06 -3.50 25.93
CA ARG A 140 -28.19 -3.96 27.33
C ARG A 140 -29.11 -3.07 28.14
N THR A 141 -29.07 -1.75 27.96
CA THR A 141 -29.87 -0.79 28.70
C THR A 141 -31.38 -1.02 28.53
N PRO A 142 -31.96 -1.04 27.31
CA PRO A 142 -33.38 -1.32 27.13
C PRO A 142 -33.74 -2.75 27.54
N LEU A 143 -32.87 -3.74 27.28
CA LEU A 143 -33.13 -5.13 27.65
C LEU A 143 -33.23 -5.28 29.18
N THR A 144 -32.37 -4.61 29.94
CA THR A 144 -32.41 -4.61 31.40
C THR A 144 -33.70 -3.95 31.90
N SER A 145 -34.16 -2.87 31.29
CA SER A 145 -35.42 -2.22 31.62
C SER A 145 -36.61 -3.15 31.33
N ILE A 146 -36.64 -3.81 30.18
CA ILE A 146 -37.70 -4.78 29.81
C ILE A 146 -37.76 -5.90 30.84
N VAL A 147 -36.62 -6.55 31.11
CA VAL A 147 -36.54 -7.68 32.05
C VAL A 147 -36.91 -7.22 33.47
N GLY A 148 -36.44 -6.05 33.91
CA GLY A 148 -36.76 -5.51 35.23
C GLY A 148 -38.26 -5.20 35.40
N ASN A 149 -38.85 -4.54 34.40
CA ASN A 149 -40.28 -4.20 34.44
C ASN A 149 -41.19 -5.44 34.38
N THR A 150 -40.84 -6.41 33.55
CA THR A 150 -41.57 -7.67 33.45
C THR A 150 -41.45 -8.52 34.71
N ALA A 151 -40.24 -8.61 35.30
CA ALA A 151 -40.03 -9.30 36.58
C ALA A 151 -40.81 -8.65 37.71
N ALA A 152 -40.80 -7.32 37.83
CA ALA A 152 -41.55 -6.59 38.82
C ALA A 152 -43.06 -6.83 38.73
N ILE A 153 -43.61 -6.90 37.50
CA ILE A 153 -45.04 -7.21 37.29
C ILE A 153 -45.36 -8.63 37.72
N LEU A 154 -44.51 -9.61 37.44
CA LEU A 154 -44.71 -11.01 37.76
C LEU A 154 -44.59 -11.29 39.28
N GLU A 155 -43.59 -10.68 39.96
CA GLU A 155 -43.36 -10.88 41.39
C GLU A 155 -44.42 -10.21 42.28
N ASN A 156 -45.07 -9.13 41.81
CA ASN A 156 -46.02 -8.34 42.56
C ASN A 156 -47.40 -8.30 41.89
N GLU A 157 -47.83 -9.41 41.31
CA GLU A 157 -49.04 -9.49 40.49
C GLU A 157 -50.30 -9.01 41.26
N ASP A 158 -50.39 -9.30 42.55
CA ASP A 158 -51.52 -8.91 43.39
C ASP A 158 -51.42 -7.50 44.01
N SER A 159 -50.25 -6.87 43.96
CA SER A 159 -49.96 -5.58 44.64
C SER A 159 -50.09 -4.38 43.70
N PHE A 160 -50.01 -4.56 42.39
CA PHE A 160 -50.07 -3.46 41.41
C PHE A 160 -51.51 -3.23 40.92
N SER A 161 -51.92 -1.95 40.89
CA SER A 161 -53.16 -1.56 40.24
C SER A 161 -53.05 -1.75 38.71
N PRO A 162 -54.18 -1.90 38.01
CA PRO A 162 -54.18 -2.02 36.55
C PRO A 162 -53.49 -0.85 35.83
N GLU A 163 -53.57 0.36 36.38
CA GLU A 163 -52.94 1.55 35.84
C GLU A 163 -51.43 1.55 36.03
N GLN A 164 -50.92 1.01 37.17
CA GLN A 164 -49.50 0.86 37.42
C GLN A 164 -48.87 -0.21 36.51
N LYS A 165 -49.53 -1.34 36.30
CA LYS A 165 -49.12 -2.37 35.34
C LYS A 165 -49.00 -1.80 33.90
N ARG A 166 -49.96 -0.97 33.51
CA ARG A 166 -49.98 -0.33 32.21
C ARG A 166 -48.83 0.64 31.99
N ARG A 167 -48.49 1.49 33.02
CA ARG A 167 -47.36 2.42 32.95
C ARG A 167 -46.02 1.70 32.80
N LEU A 168 -45.80 0.61 33.57
CA LEU A 168 -44.58 -0.20 33.47
C LEU A 168 -44.42 -0.87 32.09
N LEU A 169 -45.54 -1.22 31.42
CA LEU A 169 -45.52 -1.74 30.05
C LEU A 169 -45.39 -0.64 29.00
N GLU A 170 -45.86 0.58 29.26
CA GLU A 170 -45.68 1.73 28.35
C GLU A 170 -44.23 2.25 28.38
N ASP A 171 -43.53 2.15 29.54
CA ASP A 171 -42.09 2.49 29.64
C ASP A 171 -41.15 1.52 28.92
N VAL A 172 -41.68 0.40 28.45
CA VAL A 172 -40.95 -0.63 27.72
C VAL A 172 -41.08 -0.42 26.18
N ASN A 173 -42.01 0.41 25.73
CA ASN A 173 -42.31 0.61 24.31
C ASN A 173 -41.68 1.92 23.80
#